data_2c43d66d633c834b50c9d1dc8143258c
#
_entry.id   2c43d66d633c834b50c9d1dc8143258c
#
_cell.length_a   1.000
_cell.length_b   1.000
_cell.length_c   1.000
_cell.angle_alpha   90.00
_cell.angle_beta   90.00
_cell.angle_gamma   90.00
#
_symmetry.space_group_name_H-M   'P 1'
#
loop_
_entity.id
_entity.type
_entity.pdbx_description
1 polymer ?
#
loop_
_entity_poly.entity_id
_entity_poly.type
_entity_poly.pdbx_seq_one_letter_code
_entity_poly.pdbx_strand_id
1 'polypeptide(L)'
;GAYDDPKANIVIADGKDFVANCTDKFDVIISDSTDPIGPGEVLFTSDFYADEKKCLNEGGIMVAQNGVPFMQGDEVTNTFQRLSKIYNDASFYVAPVPTYAGGFMTLAWATDDESLRKQTAEQIQARYDAAGFATRYYNPEVHVASFALPNYVKVLMK
;
A
#
# COMPACT_ATOMS: atom_id res chain seq x y z
N GLY A 1 24.74 0.60 0.64
CA GLY A 1 23.33 0.58 1.12
C GLY A 1 22.37 0.32 -0.03
N ALA A 2 21.05 0.41 0.21
CA ALA A 2 20.05 0.15 -0.83
C ALA A 2 20.20 1.06 -2.05
N TYR A 3 20.64 2.28 -1.85
CA TYR A 3 20.89 3.25 -2.94
C TYR A 3 22.11 2.93 -3.81
N ASP A 4 22.98 2.04 -3.34
CA ASP A 4 24.18 1.62 -4.09
C ASP A 4 23.92 0.33 -4.90
N ASP A 5 22.72 -0.25 -4.78
CA ASP A 5 22.35 -1.45 -5.52
C ASP A 5 22.18 -1.10 -7.01
N PRO A 6 22.82 -1.86 -7.94
CA PRO A 6 22.71 -1.59 -9.38
C PRO A 6 21.28 -1.73 -9.94
N LYS A 7 20.35 -2.34 -9.18
CA LYS A 7 18.93 -2.40 -9.52
C LYS A 7 18.14 -1.17 -9.08
N ALA A 8 18.73 -0.31 -8.22
CA ALA A 8 18.07 0.90 -7.75
C ALA A 8 18.21 2.01 -8.79
N ASN A 9 17.07 2.51 -9.27
CA ASN A 9 17.00 3.73 -10.08
C ASN A 9 16.40 4.85 -9.24
N ILE A 10 17.20 5.87 -8.92
CA ILE A 10 16.78 6.96 -8.04
C ILE A 10 16.42 8.17 -8.90
N VAL A 11 15.16 8.61 -8.79
CA VAL A 11 14.66 9.81 -9.46
C VAL A 11 14.25 10.83 -8.40
N ILE A 12 14.81 12.04 -8.48
CA ILE A 12 14.42 13.16 -7.60
C ILE A 12 13.47 14.05 -8.38
N ALA A 13 12.18 13.98 -8.07
CA ALA A 13 11.12 14.71 -8.77
C ALA A 13 9.92 14.94 -7.83
N ASP A 14 8.99 15.79 -8.25
CA ASP A 14 7.67 15.84 -7.65
C ASP A 14 6.91 14.53 -7.97
N GLY A 15 6.41 13.84 -6.93
CA GLY A 15 5.78 12.53 -7.08
C GLY A 15 4.48 12.59 -7.90
N LYS A 16 3.70 13.67 -7.75
CA LYS A 16 2.47 13.88 -8.53
C LYS A 16 2.78 14.07 -10.00
N ASP A 17 3.74 14.93 -10.31
CA ASP A 17 4.15 15.17 -11.69
C ASP A 17 4.79 13.93 -12.32
N PHE A 18 5.53 13.16 -11.52
CA PHE A 18 6.12 11.89 -11.97
C PHE A 18 5.05 10.89 -12.42
N VAL A 19 4.05 10.58 -11.58
CA VAL A 19 3.02 9.59 -11.97
C VAL A 19 2.10 10.10 -13.08
N ALA A 20 1.81 11.42 -13.11
CA ALA A 20 0.98 12.00 -14.16
C ALA A 20 1.61 11.91 -15.56
N ASN A 21 2.94 11.91 -15.64
CA ASN A 21 3.69 11.89 -16.89
C ASN A 21 4.42 10.54 -17.15
N CYS A 22 4.30 9.58 -16.23
CA CYS A 22 5.00 8.31 -16.33
C CYS A 22 4.44 7.46 -17.47
N THR A 23 5.33 6.98 -18.33
CA THR A 23 5.03 6.03 -19.41
C THR A 23 5.43 4.59 -19.06
N ASP A 24 6.25 4.43 -18.03
CA ASP A 24 6.68 3.13 -17.55
C ASP A 24 5.54 2.39 -16.83
N LYS A 25 5.66 1.07 -16.76
CA LYS A 25 4.72 0.21 -16.08
C LYS A 25 5.40 -0.55 -14.95
N PHE A 26 4.71 -0.63 -13.81
CA PHE A 26 5.22 -1.25 -12.60
C PHE A 26 4.29 -2.38 -12.14
N ASP A 27 4.85 -3.42 -11.55
CA ASP A 27 4.07 -4.49 -10.93
C ASP A 27 3.58 -4.09 -9.54
N VAL A 28 4.33 -3.22 -8.86
CA VAL A 28 4.00 -2.68 -7.54
C VAL A 28 4.36 -1.20 -7.47
N ILE A 29 3.45 -0.39 -6.94
CA ILE A 29 3.70 1.00 -6.55
C ILE A 29 3.52 1.09 -5.04
N ILE A 30 4.52 1.65 -4.35
CA ILE A 30 4.48 1.89 -2.89
C ILE A 30 4.59 3.41 -2.68
N SER A 31 3.49 4.00 -2.25
CA SER A 31 3.40 5.43 -1.92
C SER A 31 3.62 5.63 -0.42
N ASP A 32 4.88 5.76 -0.03
CA ASP A 32 5.27 6.07 1.35
C ASP A 32 5.52 7.56 1.48
N SER A 33 4.44 8.30 1.77
CA SER A 33 4.42 9.76 1.83
C SER A 33 4.26 10.26 3.27
N THR A 34 4.31 11.59 3.43
CA THR A 34 3.91 12.25 4.68
C THR A 34 2.40 12.20 4.86
N ASP A 35 1.91 12.61 6.04
CA ASP A 35 0.47 12.79 6.26
C ASP A 35 -0.14 13.78 5.26
N PRO A 36 -1.48 13.70 4.98
CA PRO A 36 -2.16 14.55 4.01
C PRO A 36 -2.35 16.00 4.54
N ILE A 37 -1.22 16.65 4.84
CA ILE A 37 -1.17 18.02 5.38
C ILE A 37 -0.28 18.88 4.49
N GLY A 38 -0.80 20.04 4.10
CA GLY A 38 -0.07 21.01 3.28
C GLY A 38 0.33 20.45 1.91
N PRO A 39 1.58 20.60 1.47
CA PRO A 39 2.01 20.12 0.14
C PRO A 39 1.81 18.63 -0.10
N GLY A 40 1.76 17.81 0.96
CA GLY A 40 1.55 16.36 0.88
C GLY A 40 0.11 15.96 0.49
N GLU A 41 -0.88 16.85 0.67
CA GLU A 41 -2.30 16.54 0.38
C GLU A 41 -2.54 16.06 -1.05
N VAL A 42 -1.76 16.52 -2.02
CA VAL A 42 -1.91 16.17 -3.43
C VAL A 42 -1.68 14.68 -3.68
N LEU A 43 -0.89 14.00 -2.84
CA LEU A 43 -0.57 12.57 -2.94
C LEU A 43 -1.68 11.66 -2.38
N PHE A 44 -2.77 12.25 -1.88
CA PHE A 44 -3.94 11.54 -1.37
C PHE A 44 -5.21 11.81 -2.20
N THR A 45 -5.08 12.46 -3.34
CA THR A 45 -6.22 12.80 -4.20
C THR A 45 -6.65 11.63 -5.07
N SER A 46 -7.92 11.63 -5.52
CA SER A 46 -8.41 10.65 -6.48
C SER A 46 -7.65 10.69 -7.81
N ASP A 47 -7.24 11.88 -8.25
CA ASP A 47 -6.47 12.05 -9.48
C ASP A 47 -5.09 11.41 -9.36
N PHE A 48 -4.40 11.59 -8.22
CA PHE A 48 -3.11 10.95 -7.95
C PHE A 48 -3.23 9.43 -7.97
N TYR A 49 -4.21 8.84 -7.27
CA TYR A 49 -4.44 7.40 -7.28
C TYR A 49 -4.84 6.85 -8.65
N ALA A 50 -5.56 7.64 -9.45
CA ALA A 50 -5.89 7.26 -10.82
C ALA A 50 -4.65 7.29 -11.74
N ASP A 51 -3.74 8.21 -11.52
CA ASP A 51 -2.47 8.28 -12.26
C ASP A 51 -1.52 7.15 -11.84
N GLU A 52 -1.42 6.82 -10.54
CA GLU A 52 -0.72 5.61 -10.08
C GLU A 52 -1.27 4.34 -10.74
N LYS A 53 -2.60 4.20 -10.83
CA LYS A 53 -3.22 3.06 -11.51
C LYS A 53 -2.81 2.97 -12.97
N LYS A 54 -2.72 4.09 -13.68
CA LYS A 54 -2.25 4.11 -15.08
C LYS A 54 -0.80 3.64 -15.21
N CYS A 55 0.02 3.79 -14.16
CA CYS A 55 1.40 3.32 -14.13
C CYS A 55 1.54 1.85 -13.75
N LEU A 56 0.47 1.15 -13.35
CA LEU A 56 0.50 -0.27 -13.04
C LEU A 56 0.36 -1.15 -14.28
N ASN A 57 1.04 -2.30 -14.26
CA ASN A 57 0.75 -3.43 -15.12
C ASN A 57 -0.62 -4.03 -14.79
N GLU A 58 -1.19 -4.84 -15.68
CA GLU A 58 -2.38 -5.64 -15.40
C GLU A 58 -2.12 -6.55 -14.18
N GLY A 59 -3.03 -6.52 -13.21
CA GLY A 59 -2.85 -7.23 -11.93
C GLY A 59 -1.81 -6.62 -10.98
N GLY A 60 -1.30 -5.44 -11.30
CA GLY A 60 -0.38 -4.74 -10.42
C GLY A 60 -1.03 -4.28 -9.10
N ILE A 61 -0.19 -3.98 -8.11
CA ILE A 61 -0.60 -3.66 -6.75
C ILE A 61 -0.18 -2.23 -6.40
N MET A 62 -1.10 -1.45 -5.85
CA MET A 62 -0.79 -0.18 -5.19
C MET A 62 -0.88 -0.35 -3.68
N VAL A 63 0.12 0.16 -2.96
CA VAL A 63 0.16 0.27 -1.50
C VAL A 63 0.46 1.70 -1.13
N ALA A 64 -0.29 2.26 -0.17
CA ALA A 64 -0.01 3.59 0.37
C ALA A 64 0.00 3.60 1.90
N GLN A 65 0.87 4.42 2.48
CA GLN A 65 0.82 4.75 3.90
C GLN A 65 -0.54 5.39 4.21
N ASN A 66 -1.14 5.05 5.37
CA ASN A 66 -2.48 5.54 5.72
C ASN A 66 -2.69 5.79 7.24
N GLY A 67 -1.63 6.05 7.95
CA GLY A 67 -1.67 6.51 9.33
C GLY A 67 -2.12 5.50 10.39
N VAL A 68 -2.34 6.01 11.59
CA VAL A 68 -2.77 5.26 12.77
C VAL A 68 -4.29 5.33 12.88
N PRO A 69 -5.05 4.27 12.58
CA PRO A 69 -6.51 4.33 12.37
C PRO A 69 -7.30 4.72 13.61
N PHE A 70 -6.75 4.51 14.82
CA PHE A 70 -7.40 4.94 16.05
C PHE A 70 -7.42 6.47 16.22
N MET A 71 -6.39 7.17 15.72
CA MET A 71 -6.24 8.61 15.83
C MET A 71 -6.64 9.34 14.54
N GLN A 72 -6.45 8.69 13.40
CA GLN A 72 -6.59 9.24 12.05
C GLN A 72 -7.65 8.48 11.25
N GLY A 73 -8.80 8.20 11.86
CA GLY A 73 -9.87 7.42 11.24
C GLY A 73 -10.41 8.03 9.94
N ASP A 74 -10.41 9.34 9.82
CA ASP A 74 -10.86 10.06 8.62
C ASP A 74 -9.95 9.74 7.42
N GLU A 75 -8.67 9.50 7.62
CA GLU A 75 -7.75 9.11 6.54
C GLU A 75 -8.12 7.74 5.98
N VAL A 76 -8.45 6.76 6.84
CA VAL A 76 -8.93 5.45 6.41
C VAL A 76 -10.20 5.59 5.58
N THR A 77 -11.17 6.36 6.06
CA THR A 77 -12.44 6.57 5.37
C THR A 77 -12.22 7.23 4.00
N ASN A 78 -11.48 8.33 3.96
CA ASN A 78 -11.25 9.10 2.75
C ASN A 78 -10.47 8.28 1.70
N THR A 79 -9.43 7.57 2.12
CA THR A 79 -8.62 6.74 1.22
C THR A 79 -9.43 5.58 0.69
N PHE A 80 -10.19 4.87 1.53
CA PHE A 80 -11.06 3.79 1.09
C PHE A 80 -12.09 4.26 0.06
N GLN A 81 -12.77 5.39 0.32
CA GLN A 81 -13.77 5.93 -0.59
C GLN A 81 -13.21 6.36 -1.95
N ARG A 82 -11.94 6.76 -2.00
CA ARG A 82 -11.25 7.10 -3.26
C ARG A 82 -10.84 5.84 -4.02
N LEU A 83 -10.14 4.93 -3.35
CA LEU A 83 -9.60 3.72 -3.97
C LEU A 83 -10.69 2.76 -4.46
N SER A 84 -11.77 2.60 -3.70
CA SER A 84 -12.90 1.72 -4.07
C SER A 84 -13.66 2.17 -5.32
N LYS A 85 -13.48 3.41 -5.76
CA LYS A 85 -14.03 3.91 -7.04
C LYS A 85 -13.08 3.69 -8.22
N ILE A 86 -11.83 3.39 -7.93
CA ILE A 86 -10.76 3.30 -8.94
C ILE A 86 -10.38 1.83 -9.20
N TYR A 87 -10.31 1.02 -8.15
CA TYR A 87 -9.86 -0.38 -8.20
C TYR A 87 -10.99 -1.35 -7.87
N ASN A 88 -10.89 -2.58 -8.41
CA ASN A 88 -11.85 -3.65 -8.14
C ASN A 88 -11.71 -4.21 -6.71
N ASP A 89 -10.52 -4.25 -6.16
CA ASP A 89 -10.24 -4.62 -4.78
C ASP A 89 -9.48 -3.50 -4.07
N ALA A 90 -10.16 -2.81 -3.15
CA ALA A 90 -9.59 -1.81 -2.27
C ALA A 90 -9.78 -2.25 -0.82
N SER A 91 -8.73 -2.23 -0.03
CA SER A 91 -8.73 -2.63 1.36
C SER A 91 -7.56 -1.99 2.12
N PHE A 92 -7.32 -2.46 3.32
CA PHE A 92 -6.11 -2.16 4.10
C PHE A 92 -5.49 -3.45 4.61
N TYR A 93 -4.22 -3.39 4.90
CA TYR A 93 -3.57 -4.30 5.83
C TYR A 93 -2.97 -3.51 6.99
N VAL A 94 -2.65 -4.20 8.06
CA VAL A 94 -2.16 -3.57 9.30
C VAL A 94 -0.78 -4.11 9.64
N ALA A 95 0.05 -3.21 10.17
CA ALA A 95 1.37 -3.56 10.67
C ALA A 95 1.68 -2.82 11.97
N PRO A 96 2.38 -3.44 12.93
CA PRO A 96 2.95 -2.73 14.07
C PRO A 96 4.13 -1.87 13.62
N VAL A 97 4.02 -0.58 13.85
CA VAL A 97 5.08 0.40 13.60
C VAL A 97 5.31 1.22 14.86
N PRO A 98 6.11 0.71 15.82
CA PRO A 98 6.21 1.25 17.17
C PRO A 98 6.81 2.66 17.25
N THR A 99 7.35 3.17 16.16
CA THR A 99 7.87 4.56 16.06
C THR A 99 6.74 5.59 16.16
N TYR A 100 5.53 5.22 15.74
CA TYR A 100 4.36 6.11 15.78
C TYR A 100 3.53 5.91 17.06
N ALA A 101 2.90 6.99 17.52
CA ALA A 101 2.00 6.92 18.66
C ALA A 101 0.86 5.94 18.40
N GLY A 102 0.66 4.97 19.27
CA GLY A 102 -0.31 3.89 19.10
C GLY A 102 0.24 2.65 18.39
N GLY A 103 1.35 2.72 17.69
CA GLY A 103 2.13 1.58 17.19
C GLY A 103 1.44 0.65 16.19
N PHE A 104 0.23 0.96 15.73
CA PHE A 104 -0.58 0.13 14.85
C PHE A 104 -1.05 0.98 13.66
N MET A 105 -0.49 0.71 12.50
CA MET A 105 -0.76 1.47 11.28
C MET A 105 -1.60 0.69 10.29
N THR A 106 -2.43 1.40 9.55
CA THR A 106 -3.04 0.91 8.31
C THR A 106 -2.18 1.30 7.12
N LEU A 107 -2.07 0.38 6.18
CA LEU A 107 -1.52 0.63 4.86
C LEU A 107 -2.60 0.27 3.84
N ALA A 108 -2.89 1.21 2.96
CA ALA A 108 -3.89 1.00 1.91
C ALA A 108 -3.37 -0.03 0.91
N TRP A 109 -4.28 -0.86 0.42
CA TRP A 109 -4.06 -1.88 -0.59
C TRP A 109 -5.07 -1.70 -1.69
N ALA A 110 -4.63 -1.65 -2.95
CA ALA A 110 -5.52 -1.58 -4.09
C ALA A 110 -4.98 -2.36 -5.29
N THR A 111 -5.85 -3.08 -5.97
CA THR A 111 -5.55 -3.86 -7.18
C THR A 111 -6.82 -4.17 -7.97
N ASP A 112 -6.69 -4.53 -9.23
CA ASP A 112 -7.80 -5.08 -10.01
C ASP A 112 -7.87 -6.62 -9.97
N ASP A 113 -6.89 -7.29 -9.36
CA ASP A 113 -6.87 -8.74 -9.12
C ASP A 113 -7.25 -9.08 -7.67
N GLU A 114 -8.52 -9.32 -7.42
CA GLU A 114 -9.03 -9.68 -6.10
C GLU A 114 -8.43 -10.96 -5.49
N SER A 115 -7.80 -11.82 -6.30
CA SER A 115 -7.23 -13.09 -5.83
C SER A 115 -5.97 -12.88 -4.98
N LEU A 116 -5.25 -11.78 -5.20
CA LEU A 116 -3.96 -11.52 -4.56
C LEU A 116 -4.05 -11.43 -3.04
N ARG A 117 -5.12 -10.82 -2.53
CA ARG A 117 -5.37 -10.68 -1.07
C ARG A 117 -5.99 -11.93 -0.44
N LYS A 118 -6.45 -12.88 -1.26
CA LYS A 118 -7.16 -14.09 -0.81
C LYS A 118 -6.25 -15.33 -0.78
N GLN A 119 -4.95 -15.17 -0.91
CA GLN A 119 -4.00 -16.28 -0.89
C GLN A 119 -3.87 -16.87 0.51
N THR A 120 -3.67 -18.19 0.58
CA THR A 120 -3.45 -18.91 1.83
C THR A 120 -1.99 -18.80 2.29
N ALA A 121 -1.73 -19.05 3.58
CA ALA A 121 -0.37 -19.07 4.10
C ALA A 121 0.52 -20.11 3.38
N GLU A 122 -0.04 -21.26 2.99
CA GLU A 122 0.68 -22.30 2.25
C GLU A 122 1.09 -21.84 0.85
N GLN A 123 0.21 -21.11 0.14
CA GLN A 123 0.53 -20.57 -1.17
C GLN A 123 1.64 -19.51 -1.10
N ILE A 124 1.61 -18.68 -0.07
CA ILE A 124 2.64 -17.67 0.19
C ILE A 124 3.93 -18.33 0.64
N GLN A 125 3.87 -19.41 1.48
CA GLN A 125 5.03 -20.14 1.94
C GLN A 125 5.85 -20.71 0.78
N ALA A 126 5.20 -21.29 -0.22
CA ALA A 126 5.89 -21.84 -1.39
C ALA A 126 6.69 -20.75 -2.15
N ARG A 127 6.15 -19.54 -2.25
CA ARG A 127 6.85 -18.39 -2.86
C ARG A 127 8.00 -17.88 -1.98
N TYR A 128 7.76 -17.81 -0.67
CA TYR A 128 8.77 -17.37 0.30
C TYR A 128 9.99 -18.29 0.29
N ASP A 129 9.76 -19.62 0.28
CA ASP A 129 10.82 -20.60 0.20
C ASP A 129 11.61 -20.52 -1.13
N ALA A 130 10.90 -20.34 -2.24
CA ALA A 130 11.52 -20.18 -3.55
C ALA A 130 12.33 -18.87 -3.67
N ALA A 131 11.97 -17.81 -2.95
CA ALA A 131 12.68 -16.55 -2.96
C ALA A 131 14.03 -16.60 -2.23
N GLY A 132 14.22 -17.54 -1.28
CA GLY A 132 15.50 -17.85 -0.64
C GLY A 132 16.08 -16.73 0.24
N PHE A 133 15.28 -15.76 0.67
CA PHE A 133 15.72 -14.71 1.59
C PHE A 133 15.14 -14.90 3.00
N ALA A 134 15.86 -14.44 4.02
CA ALA A 134 15.41 -14.47 5.40
C ALA A 134 14.93 -13.11 5.86
N THR A 135 13.82 -13.09 6.57
CA THR A 135 13.24 -11.87 7.16
C THR A 135 13.11 -12.00 8.67
N ARG A 136 13.16 -10.87 9.39
CA ARG A 136 13.05 -10.85 10.87
C ARG A 136 11.62 -10.63 11.35
N TYR A 137 10.80 -9.98 10.53
CA TYR A 137 9.42 -9.66 10.86
C TYR A 137 8.42 -10.43 10.00
N TYR A 138 8.62 -10.42 8.69
CA TYR A 138 7.70 -11.03 7.73
C TYR A 138 7.79 -12.56 7.76
N ASN A 139 6.64 -13.20 7.72
CA ASN A 139 6.43 -14.60 7.37
C ASN A 139 5.03 -14.75 6.73
N PRO A 140 4.72 -15.89 6.10
CA PRO A 140 3.44 -16.10 5.42
C PRO A 140 2.21 -15.95 6.31
N GLU A 141 2.28 -16.38 7.57
CA GLU A 141 1.18 -16.28 8.54
C GLU A 141 0.93 -14.81 8.92
N VAL A 142 2.00 -14.04 9.17
CA VAL A 142 1.91 -12.60 9.42
C VAL A 142 1.34 -11.88 8.20
N HIS A 143 1.72 -12.28 6.99
CA HIS A 143 1.15 -11.71 5.75
C HIS A 143 -0.37 -11.89 5.72
N VAL A 144 -0.86 -13.11 5.86
CA VAL A 144 -2.30 -13.40 5.82
C VAL A 144 -3.02 -12.70 6.98
N ALA A 145 -2.47 -12.77 8.19
CA ALA A 145 -3.05 -12.14 9.37
C ALA A 145 -3.12 -10.61 9.27
N SER A 146 -2.23 -9.97 8.52
CA SER A 146 -2.22 -8.51 8.37
C SER A 146 -3.50 -7.96 7.71
N PHE A 147 -4.19 -8.76 6.90
CA PHE A 147 -5.49 -8.43 6.29
C PHE A 147 -6.70 -8.71 7.19
N ALA A 148 -6.51 -9.29 8.37
CA ALA A 148 -7.56 -9.51 9.36
C ALA A 148 -7.82 -8.22 10.16
N LEU A 149 -8.54 -7.28 9.56
CA LEU A 149 -8.77 -5.95 10.12
C LEU A 149 -9.65 -5.99 11.38
N PRO A 150 -9.32 -5.21 12.41
CA PRO A 150 -10.20 -4.97 13.57
C PRO A 150 -11.55 -4.38 13.15
N ASN A 151 -12.59 -4.65 13.94
CA ASN A 151 -13.94 -4.16 13.61
C ASN A 151 -14.04 -2.64 13.52
N TYR A 152 -13.30 -1.90 14.37
CA TYR A 152 -13.35 -0.44 14.31
C TYR A 152 -12.75 0.10 12.98
N VAL A 153 -11.74 -0.57 12.42
CA VAL A 153 -11.22 -0.22 11.08
C VAL A 153 -12.24 -0.54 10.00
N LYS A 154 -12.91 -1.71 10.08
CA LYS A 154 -13.96 -2.09 9.11
C LYS A 154 -15.15 -1.13 9.10
N VAL A 155 -15.45 -0.49 10.23
CA VAL A 155 -16.52 0.53 10.30
C VAL A 155 -16.15 1.78 9.51
N LEU A 156 -14.87 2.16 9.47
CA LEU A 156 -14.35 3.31 8.71
C LEU A 156 -14.37 3.10 7.18
N MET A 157 -14.52 1.84 6.74
CA MET A 157 -14.55 1.44 5.32
C MET A 157 -15.98 1.36 4.74
N LYS A 158 -16.91 2.08 5.28
CA LYS A 158 -18.33 2.06 4.84
C LYS A 158 -18.71 3.32 4.08
#